data_98f2f81e14e097a7bb4bf220bcb7ace5
#
_entry.id   98f2f81e14e097a7bb4bf220bcb7ace5
#
_cell.length_a   1.000
_cell.length_b   1.000
_cell.length_c   1.000
_cell.angle_alpha   90.00
_cell.angle_beta   90.00
_cell.angle_gamma   90.00
#
_symmetry.space_group_name_H-M   'P 1'
#
loop_
_entity.id
_entity.type
_entity.pdbx_description
1 polymer ?
#
loop_
_entity_poly.entity_id
_entity_poly.type
_entity_poly.pdbx_seq_one_letter_code
_entity_poly.pdbx_strand_id
1 'polypeptide(L)'
;MTEGAWRCRYAVIDGEVREDVTIAYAAGKITSIGETVQGARDVNAVVIPGLANCHSHAFHRALRGRTQRERGSFWTWREQMYSVAAKLNPESYFALAQATYAEMALAGITSVGEFHYLHHDIGGKPYAESNAMGAALIAAAASVGIRITLLDTCYVAGGVGTPLAGTQLRFSDGDADQWAQRVDALQGGDSARIGAAVHSVRGVPAAQIPLIAQWAQQRQAPLHVHLSEQVKE
;
A
#
# COMPACT_ATOMS: atom_id res chain seq x y z
N MET A 1 -4.31 22.55 -11.85
CA MET A 1 -5.16 21.33 -11.66
C MET A 1 -6.15 21.31 -12.81
N THR A 2 -6.28 20.17 -13.47
CA THR A 2 -7.17 20.04 -14.64
C THR A 2 -8.62 19.89 -14.18
N GLU A 3 -9.52 20.61 -14.83
CA GLU A 3 -10.96 20.40 -14.76
C GLU A 3 -11.47 19.99 -16.13
N GLY A 4 -12.62 19.31 -16.18
CA GLY A 4 -13.22 18.89 -17.43
C GLY A 4 -14.42 17.98 -17.22
N ALA A 5 -14.96 17.49 -18.33
CA ALA A 5 -16.05 16.51 -18.30
C ALA A 5 -15.90 15.49 -19.43
N TRP A 6 -16.39 14.29 -19.18
CA TRP A 6 -16.55 13.23 -20.17
C TRP A 6 -18.03 12.94 -20.37
N ARG A 7 -18.50 12.91 -21.63
CA ARG A 7 -19.79 12.33 -21.97
C ARG A 7 -19.58 10.89 -22.40
N CYS A 8 -19.94 9.97 -21.50
CA CYS A 8 -19.72 8.56 -21.64
C CYS A 8 -20.93 7.92 -22.33
N ARG A 9 -20.70 7.17 -23.42
CA ARG A 9 -21.78 6.40 -24.04
C ARG A 9 -22.39 5.41 -23.06
N TYR A 10 -21.54 4.75 -22.26
CA TYR A 10 -21.95 3.91 -21.14
C TYR A 10 -21.06 4.19 -19.95
N ALA A 11 -21.63 4.22 -18.75
CA ALA A 11 -20.86 4.31 -17.51
C ALA A 11 -21.44 3.39 -16.44
N VAL A 12 -20.59 2.74 -15.67
CA VAL A 12 -21.01 1.98 -14.48
C VAL A 12 -21.03 2.93 -13.30
N ILE A 13 -22.22 3.23 -12.80
CA ILE A 13 -22.48 4.12 -11.67
C ILE A 13 -23.28 3.35 -10.62
N ASP A 14 -22.77 3.27 -9.42
CA ASP A 14 -23.40 2.54 -8.29
C ASP A 14 -23.75 1.08 -8.62
N GLY A 15 -22.89 0.44 -9.43
CA GLY A 15 -23.09 -0.96 -9.85
C GLY A 15 -24.00 -1.15 -11.06
N GLU A 16 -24.63 -0.09 -11.58
CA GLU A 16 -25.54 -0.14 -12.73
C GLU A 16 -24.91 0.47 -13.97
N VAL A 17 -25.22 -0.08 -15.14
CA VAL A 17 -24.84 0.51 -16.43
C VAL A 17 -25.85 1.58 -16.81
N ARG A 18 -25.38 2.81 -17.01
CA ARG A 18 -26.18 3.95 -17.48
C ARG A 18 -25.68 4.40 -18.86
N GLU A 19 -26.61 4.85 -19.72
CA GLU A 19 -26.30 5.39 -21.04
C GLU A 19 -26.24 6.91 -21.00
N ASP A 20 -25.45 7.50 -21.92
CA ASP A 20 -25.30 8.96 -22.11
C ASP A 20 -25.04 9.73 -20.81
N VAL A 21 -24.06 9.28 -20.03
CA VAL A 21 -23.73 9.88 -18.74
C VAL A 21 -22.58 10.86 -18.87
N THR A 22 -22.79 12.11 -18.45
CA THR A 22 -21.70 13.07 -18.30
C THR A 22 -21.11 12.98 -16.89
N ILE A 23 -19.78 12.88 -16.81
CA ILE A 23 -19.01 12.87 -15.57
C ILE A 23 -18.10 14.09 -15.59
N ALA A 24 -18.34 15.06 -14.70
CA ALA A 24 -17.50 16.23 -14.53
C ALA A 24 -16.49 16.01 -13.40
N TYR A 25 -15.33 16.61 -13.56
CA TYR A 25 -14.27 16.53 -12.57
C TYR A 25 -13.49 17.85 -12.46
N ALA A 26 -13.03 18.14 -11.25
CA ALA A 26 -12.11 19.23 -10.95
C ALA A 26 -11.20 18.85 -9.80
N ALA A 27 -9.95 19.30 -9.85
CA ALA A 27 -8.96 19.06 -8.79
C ALA A 27 -8.81 17.58 -8.38
N GLY A 28 -8.92 16.65 -9.36
CA GLY A 28 -8.80 15.20 -9.13
C GLY A 28 -10.01 14.55 -8.45
N LYS A 29 -11.14 15.24 -8.37
CA LYS A 29 -12.40 14.74 -7.79
C LYS A 29 -13.53 14.82 -8.82
N ILE A 30 -14.44 13.85 -8.79
CA ILE A 30 -15.71 13.94 -9.54
C ILE A 30 -16.56 14.99 -8.84
N THR A 31 -17.06 15.98 -9.62
CA THR A 31 -17.87 17.10 -9.13
C THR A 31 -19.35 16.93 -9.44
N SER A 32 -19.69 16.30 -10.57
CA SER A 32 -21.08 15.92 -10.88
C SER A 32 -21.14 14.69 -11.78
N ILE A 33 -22.27 13.99 -11.73
CA ILE A 33 -22.60 12.82 -12.56
C ILE A 33 -24.02 13.01 -13.08
N GLY A 34 -24.20 12.95 -14.43
CA GLY A 34 -25.50 13.04 -15.09
C GLY A 34 -25.89 14.45 -15.54
N GLU A 35 -25.24 15.51 -15.06
CA GLU A 35 -25.49 16.88 -15.48
C GLU A 35 -24.84 17.16 -16.85
N THR A 36 -25.55 17.87 -17.73
CA THR A 36 -24.98 18.28 -19.03
C THR A 36 -23.93 19.36 -18.82
N VAL A 37 -22.70 19.11 -19.30
CA VAL A 37 -21.60 20.06 -19.26
C VAL A 37 -21.20 20.42 -20.68
N GLN A 38 -21.22 21.73 -21.01
CA GLN A 38 -20.81 22.20 -22.31
C GLN A 38 -19.31 21.93 -22.55
N GLY A 39 -18.96 21.39 -23.71
CA GLY A 39 -17.58 21.07 -24.04
C GLY A 39 -17.07 19.75 -23.44
N ALA A 40 -17.97 18.91 -22.89
CA ALA A 40 -17.62 17.57 -22.46
C ALA A 40 -17.02 16.75 -23.61
N ARG A 41 -15.95 16.03 -23.33
CA ARG A 41 -15.28 15.14 -24.28
C ARG A 41 -16.06 13.84 -24.43
N ASP A 42 -16.41 13.47 -25.67
CA ASP A 42 -17.09 12.20 -25.94
C ASP A 42 -16.18 11.00 -25.70
N VAL A 43 -16.69 10.02 -24.97
CA VAL A 43 -16.06 8.72 -24.70
C VAL A 43 -16.99 7.62 -25.22
N ASN A 44 -16.69 7.15 -26.43
CA ASN A 44 -17.45 6.05 -27.05
C ASN A 44 -16.96 4.69 -26.56
N ALA A 45 -17.09 4.48 -25.26
CA ALA A 45 -16.68 3.27 -24.57
C ALA A 45 -17.56 3.02 -23.33
N VAL A 46 -17.36 1.90 -22.66
CA VAL A 46 -17.89 1.67 -21.31
C VAL A 46 -16.87 2.21 -20.31
N VAL A 47 -17.28 3.19 -19.53
CA VAL A 47 -16.45 3.77 -18.45
C VAL A 47 -16.80 3.07 -17.15
N ILE A 48 -15.80 2.59 -16.45
CA ILE A 48 -15.94 1.95 -15.14
C ILE A 48 -15.15 2.73 -14.10
N PRO A 49 -15.50 2.66 -12.81
CA PRO A 49 -14.65 3.14 -11.73
C PRO A 49 -13.26 2.49 -11.80
N GLY A 50 -12.22 3.25 -11.48
CA GLY A 50 -10.88 2.69 -11.39
C GLY A 50 -10.80 1.56 -10.36
N LEU A 51 -10.06 0.52 -10.66
CA LEU A 51 -9.92 -0.64 -9.80
C LEU A 51 -9.13 -0.28 -8.54
N ALA A 52 -9.45 -0.94 -7.42
CA ALA A 52 -8.70 -0.85 -6.18
C ALA A 52 -7.91 -2.15 -5.94
N ASN A 53 -6.61 -2.02 -5.72
CA ASN A 53 -5.78 -3.10 -5.18
C ASN A 53 -5.72 -2.95 -3.67
N CYS A 54 -6.45 -3.77 -2.92
CA CYS A 54 -6.55 -3.64 -1.47
C CYS A 54 -5.35 -4.22 -0.70
N HIS A 55 -4.44 -4.94 -1.36
CA HIS A 55 -3.28 -5.54 -0.71
C HIS A 55 -2.09 -5.65 -1.67
N SER A 56 -1.00 -4.99 -1.32
CA SER A 56 0.24 -4.97 -2.09
C SER A 56 1.45 -4.93 -1.16
N HIS A 57 2.53 -5.55 -1.62
CA HIS A 57 3.89 -5.38 -1.12
C HIS A 57 4.75 -5.03 -2.34
N ALA A 58 4.94 -3.76 -2.63
CA ALA A 58 5.59 -3.31 -3.86
C ALA A 58 6.98 -3.96 -4.08
N PHE A 59 7.77 -4.16 -3.03
CA PHE A 59 9.08 -4.77 -3.16
C PHE A 59 9.05 -6.27 -3.54
N HIS A 60 7.95 -6.97 -3.29
CA HIS A 60 7.78 -8.35 -3.76
C HIS A 60 7.76 -8.48 -5.28
N ARG A 61 7.53 -7.36 -5.99
CA ARG A 61 7.62 -7.35 -7.46
C ARG A 61 8.99 -7.80 -7.97
N ALA A 62 10.07 -7.53 -7.21
CA ALA A 62 11.41 -8.00 -7.52
C ALA A 62 11.58 -9.53 -7.46
N LEU A 63 10.61 -10.25 -6.88
CA LEU A 63 10.60 -11.71 -6.80
C LEU A 63 10.03 -12.38 -8.06
N ARG A 64 9.36 -11.63 -8.93
CA ARG A 64 8.72 -12.19 -10.14
C ARG A 64 9.73 -12.95 -11.00
N GLY A 65 9.36 -14.19 -11.36
CA GLY A 65 10.19 -15.07 -12.16
C GLY A 65 11.40 -15.68 -11.41
N ARG A 66 11.57 -15.40 -10.12
CA ARG A 66 12.65 -15.96 -9.30
C ARG A 66 12.17 -17.09 -8.39
N THR A 67 11.01 -16.92 -7.76
CA THR A 67 10.45 -17.85 -6.79
C THR A 67 9.72 -19.04 -7.38
N GLN A 68 9.48 -19.03 -8.70
CA GLN A 68 8.68 -20.03 -9.41
C GLN A 68 9.52 -21.06 -10.20
N ARG A 69 10.84 -20.99 -10.08
CA ARG A 69 11.76 -21.85 -10.88
C ARG A 69 11.83 -23.28 -10.39
N GLU A 70 11.52 -23.54 -9.13
CA GLU A 70 11.57 -24.84 -8.48
C GLU A 70 10.31 -25.06 -7.66
N ARG A 71 10.07 -26.30 -7.18
CA ARG A 71 9.03 -26.58 -6.18
C ARG A 71 9.42 -25.95 -4.84
N GLY A 72 9.20 -24.63 -4.73
CA GLY A 72 9.48 -23.85 -3.54
C GLY A 72 8.44 -24.06 -2.45
N SER A 73 8.85 -23.91 -1.20
CA SER A 73 7.99 -23.79 -0.03
C SER A 73 7.85 -22.30 0.36
N PHE A 74 6.96 -22.01 1.30
CA PHE A 74 6.90 -20.69 1.93
C PHE A 74 8.30 -20.23 2.44
N TRP A 75 9.11 -21.15 2.94
CA TRP A 75 10.42 -20.84 3.51
C TRP A 75 11.43 -20.40 2.44
N THR A 76 11.48 -21.08 1.31
CA THR A 76 12.35 -20.69 0.18
C THR A 76 11.93 -19.35 -0.43
N TRP A 77 10.62 -19.08 -0.51
CA TRP A 77 10.08 -17.78 -0.91
C TRP A 77 10.52 -16.70 0.07
N ARG A 78 10.40 -16.95 1.39
CA ARG A 78 10.75 -15.98 2.44
C ARG A 78 12.25 -15.63 2.41
N GLU A 79 13.13 -16.59 2.19
CA GLU A 79 14.58 -16.34 2.07
C GLU A 79 14.89 -15.41 0.89
N GLN A 80 14.25 -15.62 -0.25
CA GLN A 80 14.42 -14.75 -1.41
C GLN A 80 13.86 -13.35 -1.14
N MET A 81 12.72 -13.24 -0.47
CA MET A 81 12.14 -11.97 -0.06
C MET A 81 13.10 -11.21 0.88
N TYR A 82 13.69 -11.87 1.87
CA TYR A 82 14.69 -11.27 2.76
C TYR A 82 15.95 -10.83 1.99
N SER A 83 16.38 -11.59 1.01
CA SER A 83 17.53 -11.19 0.16
C SER A 83 17.26 -9.91 -0.64
N VAL A 84 16.01 -9.69 -1.10
CA VAL A 84 15.59 -8.44 -1.73
C VAL A 84 15.52 -7.32 -0.69
N ALA A 85 14.79 -7.56 0.40
CA ALA A 85 14.61 -6.57 1.47
C ALA A 85 15.96 -6.09 2.05
N ALA A 86 16.96 -6.97 2.19
CA ALA A 86 18.28 -6.64 2.71
C ALA A 86 19.05 -5.61 1.86
N LYS A 87 18.70 -5.43 0.58
CA LYS A 87 19.42 -4.57 -0.37
C LYS A 87 18.72 -3.24 -0.66
N LEU A 88 17.47 -3.10 -0.27
CA LEU A 88 16.69 -1.89 -0.55
C LEU A 88 17.09 -0.75 0.40
N ASN A 89 17.17 0.44 -0.15
CA ASN A 89 17.23 1.71 0.53
C ASN A 89 16.10 2.61 0.02
N PRO A 90 15.84 3.79 0.56
CA PRO A 90 14.73 4.65 0.13
C PRO A 90 14.73 4.94 -1.37
N GLU A 91 15.88 5.19 -1.99
CA GLU A 91 16.00 5.49 -3.42
C GLU A 91 15.62 4.29 -4.29
N SER A 92 16.23 3.13 -4.04
CA SER A 92 15.93 1.90 -4.77
C SER A 92 14.52 1.38 -4.52
N TYR A 93 13.98 1.63 -3.32
CA TYR A 93 12.59 1.30 -3.00
C TYR A 93 11.61 2.18 -3.75
N PHE A 94 11.88 3.49 -3.85
CA PHE A 94 11.12 4.40 -4.70
C PHE A 94 11.08 3.90 -6.15
N ALA A 95 12.23 3.62 -6.75
CA ALA A 95 12.31 3.20 -8.15
C ALA A 95 11.55 1.89 -8.42
N LEU A 96 11.68 0.90 -7.52
CA LEU A 96 10.98 -0.38 -7.62
C LEU A 96 9.45 -0.19 -7.46
N ALA A 97 9.04 0.60 -6.46
CA ALA A 97 7.62 0.88 -6.22
C ALA A 97 7.00 1.68 -7.36
N GLN A 98 7.71 2.66 -7.92
CA GLN A 98 7.26 3.43 -9.07
C GLN A 98 6.96 2.52 -10.27
N ALA A 99 7.87 1.59 -10.59
CA ALA A 99 7.66 0.61 -11.66
C ALA A 99 6.45 -0.30 -11.36
N THR A 100 6.30 -0.75 -10.10
CA THR A 100 5.19 -1.59 -9.68
C THR A 100 3.85 -0.87 -9.81
N TYR A 101 3.78 0.37 -9.34
CA TYR A 101 2.57 1.19 -9.40
C TYR A 101 2.24 1.62 -10.83
N ALA A 102 3.23 1.84 -11.69
CA ALA A 102 3.01 2.07 -13.11
C ALA A 102 2.36 0.85 -13.80
N GLU A 103 2.79 -0.38 -13.48
CA GLU A 103 2.12 -1.59 -13.95
C GLU A 103 0.67 -1.67 -13.46
N MET A 104 0.40 -1.30 -12.20
CA MET A 104 -0.97 -1.23 -11.67
C MET A 104 -1.82 -0.21 -12.42
N ALA A 105 -1.30 0.99 -12.66
CA ALA A 105 -2.01 2.04 -13.41
C ALA A 105 -2.34 1.58 -14.85
N LEU A 106 -1.40 0.93 -15.54
CA LEU A 106 -1.62 0.34 -16.86
C LEU A 106 -2.69 -0.77 -16.86
N ALA A 107 -2.88 -1.44 -15.73
CA ALA A 107 -3.94 -2.44 -15.53
C ALA A 107 -5.29 -1.82 -15.08
N GLY A 108 -5.40 -0.48 -15.00
CA GLY A 108 -6.62 0.23 -14.60
C GLY A 108 -6.80 0.34 -13.08
N ILE A 109 -5.78 0.03 -12.29
CA ILE A 109 -5.79 0.21 -10.83
C ILE A 109 -5.47 1.68 -10.53
N THR A 110 -6.34 2.34 -9.78
CA THR A 110 -6.22 3.77 -9.44
C THR A 110 -5.94 4.03 -7.96
N SER A 111 -6.06 3.00 -7.14
CA SER A 111 -5.74 3.06 -5.71
C SER A 111 -5.13 1.76 -5.21
N VAL A 112 -4.21 1.87 -4.26
CA VAL A 112 -3.51 0.73 -3.67
C VAL A 112 -3.48 0.80 -2.15
N GLY A 113 -3.77 -0.31 -1.49
CA GLY A 113 -3.44 -0.56 -0.09
C GLY A 113 -2.07 -1.24 -0.03
N GLU A 114 -1.05 -0.48 0.32
CA GLU A 114 0.33 -0.95 0.39
C GLU A 114 0.68 -1.38 1.80
N PHE A 115 0.84 -2.67 2.02
CA PHE A 115 1.19 -3.28 3.30
C PHE A 115 2.70 -3.16 3.52
N HIS A 116 3.12 -2.08 4.21
CA HIS A 116 4.48 -1.63 4.34
C HIS A 116 5.11 -2.03 5.67
N TYR A 117 6.15 -2.87 5.65
CA TYR A 117 6.88 -3.31 6.84
C TYR A 117 8.41 -3.21 6.74
N LEU A 118 8.96 -2.60 5.70
CA LEU A 118 10.39 -2.37 5.56
C LEU A 118 10.72 -0.94 5.98
N HIS A 119 11.00 -0.71 7.27
CA HIS A 119 11.10 0.63 7.86
C HIS A 119 12.52 1.15 7.97
N HIS A 120 13.45 0.29 8.41
CA HIS A 120 14.77 0.69 8.87
C HIS A 120 15.89 0.29 7.92
N ASP A 121 17.07 0.86 8.13
CA ASP A 121 18.30 0.49 7.44
C ASP A 121 18.84 -0.87 7.93
N ILE A 122 19.95 -1.31 7.35
CA ILE A 122 20.61 -2.58 7.65
C ILE A 122 20.86 -2.70 9.16
N GLY A 123 20.51 -3.86 9.70
CA GLY A 123 20.63 -4.14 11.14
C GLY A 123 19.58 -3.46 12.01
N GLY A 124 18.50 -2.94 11.42
CA GLY A 124 17.40 -2.28 12.16
C GLY A 124 17.73 -0.86 12.62
N LYS A 125 18.74 -0.22 12.04
CA LYS A 125 19.08 1.16 12.37
C LYS A 125 18.07 2.12 11.74
N PRO A 126 17.51 3.08 12.49
CA PRO A 126 16.65 4.10 11.89
C PRO A 126 17.43 4.95 10.88
N TYR A 127 16.75 5.36 9.80
CA TYR A 127 17.25 6.42 8.92
C TYR A 127 17.23 7.77 9.64
N ALA A 128 17.96 8.74 9.11
CA ALA A 128 17.91 10.12 9.63
C ALA A 128 16.46 10.66 9.64
N GLU A 129 15.72 10.38 8.55
CA GLU A 129 14.28 10.53 8.47
C GLU A 129 13.64 9.17 8.75
N SER A 130 13.08 9.00 9.93
CA SER A 130 12.60 7.71 10.44
C SER A 130 11.58 7.01 9.53
N ASN A 131 10.85 7.77 8.73
CA ASN A 131 9.85 7.28 7.78
C ASN A 131 10.32 7.29 6.32
N ALA A 132 11.63 7.38 6.04
CA ALA A 132 12.17 7.51 4.68
C ALA A 132 11.66 6.42 3.71
N MET A 133 11.54 5.18 4.17
CA MET A 133 11.06 4.06 3.34
C MET A 133 9.56 4.20 3.01
N GLY A 134 8.73 4.57 3.97
CA GLY A 134 7.29 4.84 3.76
C GLY A 134 7.06 6.05 2.87
N ALA A 135 7.83 7.14 3.09
CA ALA A 135 7.79 8.34 2.26
C ALA A 135 8.17 8.04 0.80
N ALA A 136 9.12 7.14 0.56
CA ALA A 136 9.50 6.70 -0.78
C ALA A 136 8.33 6.03 -1.52
N LEU A 137 7.52 5.22 -0.84
CA LEU A 137 6.33 4.59 -1.41
C LEU A 137 5.25 5.62 -1.75
N ILE A 138 4.99 6.58 -0.84
CA ILE A 138 4.04 7.66 -1.08
C ILE A 138 4.46 8.51 -2.29
N ALA A 139 5.74 8.87 -2.36
CA ALA A 139 6.29 9.62 -3.49
C ALA A 139 6.20 8.83 -4.82
N ALA A 140 6.46 7.52 -4.78
CA ALA A 140 6.34 6.64 -5.95
C ALA A 140 4.90 6.59 -6.46
N ALA A 141 3.91 6.41 -5.58
CA ALA A 141 2.49 6.41 -5.95
C ALA A 141 2.06 7.76 -6.55
N ALA A 142 2.47 8.87 -5.93
CA ALA A 142 2.20 10.22 -6.42
C ALA A 142 2.80 10.47 -7.81
N SER A 143 4.03 10.00 -8.06
CA SER A 143 4.70 10.15 -9.37
C SER A 143 4.00 9.42 -10.51
N VAL A 144 3.28 8.35 -10.19
CA VAL A 144 2.48 7.57 -11.17
C VAL A 144 1.04 8.09 -11.28
N GLY A 145 0.57 8.80 -10.26
CA GLY A 145 -0.80 9.34 -10.21
C GLY A 145 -1.85 8.37 -9.66
N ILE A 146 -1.45 7.31 -8.93
CA ILE A 146 -2.40 6.48 -8.18
C ILE A 146 -2.51 6.93 -6.73
N ARG A 147 -3.63 6.66 -6.08
CA ARG A 147 -3.81 6.89 -4.66
C ARG A 147 -3.23 5.74 -3.85
N ILE A 148 -2.62 6.06 -2.72
CA ILE A 148 -2.06 5.06 -1.81
C ILE A 148 -2.70 5.17 -0.41
N THR A 149 -3.11 4.04 0.14
CA THR A 149 -3.25 3.87 1.59
C THR A 149 -2.01 3.12 2.05
N LEU A 150 -1.07 3.83 2.67
CA LEU A 150 0.11 3.21 3.23
C LEU A 150 -0.27 2.58 4.57
N LEU A 151 -0.37 1.26 4.59
CA LEU A 151 -0.66 0.44 5.77
C LEU A 151 0.66 0.21 6.50
N ASP A 152 1.03 1.16 7.35
CA ASP A 152 2.27 1.05 8.12
C ASP A 152 2.14 -0.07 9.15
N THR A 153 3.08 -1.00 9.11
CA THR A 153 2.92 -2.32 9.71
C THR A 153 3.78 -2.49 10.94
N CYS A 154 3.15 -2.73 12.08
CA CYS A 154 3.84 -3.16 13.28
C CYS A 154 4.34 -4.61 13.13
N TYR A 155 5.64 -4.81 13.38
CA TYR A 155 6.33 -6.09 13.32
C TYR A 155 7.29 -6.21 14.53
N VAL A 156 7.06 -7.13 15.44
CA VAL A 156 7.76 -7.18 16.73
C VAL A 156 8.54 -8.47 16.94
N ALA A 157 8.08 -9.58 16.37
CA ALA A 157 8.63 -10.91 16.62
C ALA A 157 8.93 -11.66 15.32
N GLY A 158 9.94 -12.49 15.30
CA GLY A 158 10.33 -13.33 14.18
C GLY A 158 9.44 -14.56 13.97
N GLY A 159 8.54 -14.82 14.91
CA GLY A 159 7.58 -15.92 14.99
C GLY A 159 7.01 -15.97 16.39
N VAL A 160 6.05 -16.86 16.65
CA VAL A 160 5.49 -17.03 18.00
C VAL A 160 6.60 -17.38 18.98
N GLY A 161 6.82 -16.50 19.97
CA GLY A 161 7.89 -16.68 20.98
C GLY A 161 9.32 -16.62 20.42
N THR A 162 9.50 -16.18 19.19
CA THR A 162 10.81 -16.16 18.53
C THR A 162 11.29 -14.71 18.35
N PRO A 163 12.52 -14.35 18.76
CA PRO A 163 13.05 -13.03 18.56
C PRO A 163 13.31 -12.75 17.07
N LEU A 164 13.41 -11.45 16.73
CA LEU A 164 13.82 -11.00 15.41
C LEU A 164 15.27 -11.36 15.11
N ALA A 165 15.57 -11.71 13.88
CA ALA A 165 16.93 -11.99 13.43
C ALA A 165 17.20 -11.51 11.99
N GLY A 166 18.45 -11.16 11.70
CA GLY A 166 18.89 -10.81 10.36
C GLY A 166 18.10 -9.68 9.75
N THR A 167 17.54 -9.91 8.54
CA THR A 167 16.77 -8.91 7.80
C THR A 167 15.49 -8.47 8.53
N GLN A 168 14.92 -9.29 9.42
CA GLN A 168 13.73 -8.94 10.18
C GLN A 168 13.93 -7.72 11.10
N LEU A 169 15.16 -7.43 11.52
CA LEU A 169 15.48 -6.24 12.31
C LEU A 169 15.10 -4.95 11.59
N ARG A 170 15.08 -4.96 10.25
CA ARG A 170 14.66 -3.82 9.44
C ARG A 170 13.16 -3.54 9.48
N PHE A 171 12.37 -4.48 9.99
CA PHE A 171 10.91 -4.41 9.97
C PHE A 171 10.33 -3.90 11.29
N SER A 172 11.14 -3.78 12.33
CA SER A 172 10.66 -3.57 13.69
C SER A 172 11.15 -2.29 14.32
N ASP A 173 10.23 -1.60 14.94
CA ASP A 173 10.52 -0.46 15.84
C ASP A 173 10.85 -0.92 17.29
N GLY A 174 10.78 -2.24 17.56
CA GLY A 174 10.97 -2.83 18.90
C GLY A 174 9.65 -3.27 19.54
N ASP A 175 8.68 -2.40 19.64
CA ASP A 175 7.34 -2.66 20.16
C ASP A 175 6.27 -1.79 19.49
N ALA A 176 5.01 -1.98 19.89
CA ALA A 176 3.89 -1.23 19.30
C ALA A 176 3.85 0.24 19.73
N ASP A 177 4.42 0.61 20.87
CA ASP A 177 4.49 2.00 21.30
C ASP A 177 5.51 2.78 20.46
N GLN A 178 6.68 2.22 20.21
CA GLN A 178 7.70 2.79 19.35
C GLN A 178 7.23 2.86 17.89
N TRP A 179 6.51 1.83 17.40
CA TRP A 179 5.84 1.86 16.12
C TRP A 179 4.85 3.03 16.03
N ALA A 180 3.98 3.22 17.03
CA ALA A 180 3.02 4.31 17.05
C ALA A 180 3.70 5.69 17.03
N GLN A 181 4.78 5.87 17.79
CA GLN A 181 5.55 7.11 17.79
C GLN A 181 6.16 7.42 16.41
N ARG A 182 6.72 6.41 15.72
CA ARG A 182 7.29 6.61 14.39
C ARG A 182 6.20 6.93 13.37
N VAL A 183 5.11 6.18 13.34
CA VAL A 183 4.05 6.38 12.35
C VAL A 183 3.28 7.68 12.54
N ASP A 184 3.21 8.23 13.77
CA ASP A 184 2.61 9.54 14.03
C ASP A 184 3.35 10.70 13.34
N ALA A 185 4.63 10.54 13.06
CA ALA A 185 5.41 11.50 12.29
C ALA A 185 5.25 11.38 10.78
N LEU A 186 4.62 10.30 10.29
CA LEU A 186 4.41 10.07 8.86
C LEU A 186 3.25 10.92 8.34
N GLN A 187 3.53 11.70 7.31
CA GLN A 187 2.54 12.61 6.73
C GLN A 187 1.83 11.97 5.54
N GLY A 188 0.51 12.02 5.55
CA GLY A 188 -0.32 11.75 4.38
C GLY A 188 -0.45 12.99 3.49
N GLY A 189 -1.43 12.98 2.59
CA GLY A 189 -1.72 14.10 1.68
C GLY A 189 -2.95 13.82 0.83
N ASP A 190 -3.19 14.65 -0.19
CA ASP A 190 -4.40 14.54 -1.04
C ASP A 190 -4.54 13.18 -1.74
N SER A 191 -3.43 12.53 -2.07
CA SER A 191 -3.38 11.22 -2.72
C SER A 191 -2.86 10.10 -1.82
N ALA A 192 -2.53 10.38 -0.56
CA ALA A 192 -1.95 9.42 0.37
C ALA A 192 -2.69 9.43 1.71
N ARG A 193 -3.16 8.28 2.14
CA ARG A 193 -3.73 8.04 3.46
C ARG A 193 -2.81 7.10 4.25
N ILE A 194 -2.64 7.39 5.54
CA ILE A 194 -1.91 6.50 6.43
C ILE A 194 -2.91 5.56 7.10
N GLY A 195 -2.61 4.27 7.05
CA GLY A 195 -3.31 3.21 7.75
C GLY A 195 -2.36 2.44 8.64
N ALA A 196 -2.89 1.49 9.38
CA ALA A 196 -2.13 0.60 10.24
C ALA A 196 -2.21 -0.84 9.74
N ALA A 197 -1.21 -1.63 10.09
CA ALA A 197 -1.33 -3.08 9.99
C ALA A 197 -0.65 -3.80 11.15
N VAL A 198 -1.28 -4.87 11.60
CA VAL A 198 -0.63 -5.91 12.39
C VAL A 198 -0.01 -6.88 11.40
N HIS A 199 1.33 -7.08 11.42
CA HIS A 199 1.95 -7.98 10.45
C HIS A 199 1.24 -9.33 10.41
N SER A 200 1.10 -9.96 11.55
CA SER A 200 0.36 -11.22 11.75
C SER A 200 0.33 -11.55 13.24
N VAL A 201 -0.45 -12.52 13.64
CA VAL A 201 -0.45 -13.04 15.02
C VAL A 201 0.89 -13.71 15.40
N ARG A 202 1.74 -14.03 14.41
CA ARG A 202 3.11 -14.51 14.63
C ARG A 202 4.09 -13.36 14.87
N GLY A 203 3.90 -12.26 14.15
CA GLY A 203 4.82 -11.11 14.10
C GLY A 203 4.54 -10.06 15.16
N VAL A 204 3.37 -10.11 15.81
CA VAL A 204 2.98 -9.17 16.88
C VAL A 204 2.41 -9.96 18.06
N PRO A 205 3.01 -9.84 19.25
CA PRO A 205 2.45 -10.46 20.47
C PRO A 205 1.03 -9.98 20.75
N ALA A 206 0.14 -10.89 21.16
CA ALA A 206 -1.28 -10.60 21.38
C ALA A 206 -1.52 -9.39 22.31
N ALA A 207 -0.67 -9.18 23.32
CA ALA A 207 -0.77 -8.07 24.26
C ALA A 207 -0.56 -6.70 23.61
N GLN A 208 0.09 -6.63 22.44
CA GLN A 208 0.38 -5.37 21.73
C GLN A 208 -0.64 -5.05 20.62
N ILE A 209 -1.41 -6.04 20.15
CA ILE A 209 -2.42 -5.84 19.09
C ILE A 209 -3.47 -4.78 19.45
N PRO A 210 -4.00 -4.73 20.69
CA PRO A 210 -4.98 -3.71 21.08
C PRO A 210 -4.49 -2.26 20.91
N LEU A 211 -3.20 -2.00 21.13
CA LEU A 211 -2.62 -0.66 20.94
C LEU A 211 -2.70 -0.24 19.47
N ILE A 212 -2.34 -1.12 18.54
CA ILE A 212 -2.39 -0.85 17.09
C ILE A 212 -3.84 -0.62 16.64
N ALA A 213 -4.76 -1.45 17.14
CA ALA A 213 -6.19 -1.31 16.84
C ALA A 213 -6.75 0.01 17.37
N GLN A 214 -6.39 0.41 18.60
CA GLN A 214 -6.78 1.68 19.19
C GLN A 214 -6.20 2.87 18.42
N TRP A 215 -4.94 2.80 18.01
CA TRP A 215 -4.30 3.82 17.17
C TRP A 215 -5.08 4.03 15.86
N ALA A 216 -5.43 2.94 15.17
CA ALA A 216 -6.20 3.00 13.93
C ALA A 216 -7.62 3.55 14.17
N GLN A 217 -8.31 3.11 15.22
CA GLN A 217 -9.65 3.57 15.57
C GLN A 217 -9.70 5.08 15.85
N GLN A 218 -8.78 5.59 16.67
CA GLN A 218 -8.68 7.01 17.02
C GLN A 218 -8.48 7.92 15.81
N ARG A 219 -7.82 7.41 14.77
CA ARG A 219 -7.53 8.13 13.52
C ARG A 219 -8.49 7.81 12.39
N GLN A 220 -9.50 6.97 12.64
CA GLN A 220 -10.40 6.45 11.62
C GLN A 220 -9.62 5.87 10.42
N ALA A 221 -8.47 5.27 10.72
CA ALA A 221 -7.56 4.70 9.74
C ALA A 221 -7.91 3.24 9.42
N PRO A 222 -7.68 2.76 8.19
CA PRO A 222 -7.78 1.35 7.88
C PRO A 222 -6.81 0.53 8.73
N LEU A 223 -7.24 -0.65 9.15
CA LEU A 223 -6.42 -1.62 9.85
C LEU A 223 -6.45 -2.94 9.11
N HIS A 224 -5.28 -3.45 8.75
CA HIS A 224 -5.09 -4.73 8.08
C HIS A 224 -4.29 -5.71 8.91
N VAL A 225 -4.36 -6.98 8.55
CA VAL A 225 -3.59 -8.05 9.17
C VAL A 225 -3.41 -9.21 8.19
N HIS A 226 -2.25 -9.86 8.19
CA HIS A 226 -2.13 -11.20 7.63
C HIS A 226 -2.65 -12.21 8.64
N LEU A 227 -3.55 -13.07 8.20
CA LEU A 227 -4.22 -14.05 9.05
C LEU A 227 -4.25 -15.40 8.35
N SER A 228 -4.04 -16.46 9.12
CA SER A 228 -4.05 -17.86 8.63
C SER A 228 -3.03 -18.13 7.51
N GLU A 229 -1.88 -17.46 7.56
CA GLU A 229 -0.79 -17.65 6.58
C GLU A 229 -0.01 -18.95 6.83
N GLN A 230 0.03 -19.40 8.08
CA GLN A 230 0.71 -20.62 8.53
C GLN A 230 -0.24 -21.53 9.28
N VAL A 231 -0.06 -22.85 9.14
CA VAL A 231 -0.88 -23.87 9.82
C VAL A 231 -0.80 -23.75 11.35
N LYS A 232 0.25 -23.13 11.89
CA LYS A 232 0.47 -22.94 13.34
C LYS A 232 -0.14 -21.65 13.91
N GLU A 233 -0.82 -20.86 13.09
CA GLU A 233 -1.57 -19.67 13.54
C GLU A 233 -2.99 -20.03 14.10
#